data_bc6557bc0a3f954336f14e1125002650
#
_entry.id   bc6557bc0a3f954336f14e1125002650
#
_cell.length_a   1.000
_cell.length_b   1.000
_cell.length_c   1.000
_cell.angle_alpha   90.00
_cell.angle_beta   90.00
_cell.angle_gamma   90.00
#
_symmetry.space_group_name_H-M   'P 1'
#
loop_
_entity.id
_entity.type
_entity.pdbx_description
1 polymer ?
#
loop_
_entity_poly.entity_id
_entity_poly.type
_entity_poly.pdbx_seq_one_letter_code
_entity_poly.pdbx_strand_id
1 'polypeptide(L)'
;MLGDTPPVPQEPFQKVVPSQCLGSTWGKRNKPGNEHLAHTVQANIDHFRRVANLVITTCLGVPSMMAQDRVRVVERWIQVAQECEILKNFSSPRTVISSLQKTSICHLKNTWRKFPGQTPRVEVIKRSSLIYLRVWQP
;
A
#
# COMPACT_ATOMS: atom_id res chain seq x y z
N MET A 1 -4.22 22.13 0.59
CA MET A 1 -5.33 21.72 -0.25
C MET A 1 -5.28 20.22 -0.47
N LEU A 2 -6.34 19.56 -0.11
CA LEU A 2 -6.40 18.10 -0.07
C LEU A 2 -6.95 17.48 -1.37
N GLY A 3 -7.19 18.32 -2.39
CA GLY A 3 -7.76 17.89 -3.66
C GLY A 3 -6.78 17.38 -4.70
N ASP A 4 -5.49 17.61 -4.51
CA ASP A 4 -4.50 17.47 -5.57
C ASP A 4 -3.42 16.41 -5.30
N THR A 5 -3.71 15.41 -4.48
CA THR A 5 -2.91 14.20 -4.52
C THR A 5 -3.24 13.51 -5.84
N PRO A 6 -2.33 13.50 -6.82
CA PRO A 6 -2.60 12.76 -8.04
C PRO A 6 -2.92 11.31 -7.69
N PRO A 7 -3.86 10.68 -8.39
CA PRO A 7 -4.09 9.25 -8.21
C PRO A 7 -2.74 8.54 -8.33
N VAL A 8 -2.49 7.60 -7.43
CA VAL A 8 -1.27 6.77 -7.50
C VAL A 8 -1.16 6.29 -8.94
N PRO A 9 -0.11 6.69 -9.69
CA PRO A 9 -0.09 6.41 -11.11
C PRO A 9 -0.13 4.92 -11.35
N GLN A 10 -1.13 4.45 -12.07
CA GLN A 10 -1.15 3.07 -12.58
C GLN A 10 -0.17 2.87 -13.73
N GLU A 11 0.55 3.92 -14.08
CA GLU A 11 1.45 3.95 -15.22
C GLU A 11 2.44 2.78 -15.25
N PRO A 12 3.13 2.41 -14.15
CA PRO A 12 4.02 1.25 -14.20
C PRO A 12 3.31 -0.06 -14.50
N PHE A 13 2.07 -0.24 -14.02
CA PHE A 13 1.26 -1.41 -14.34
C PHE A 13 0.88 -1.47 -15.81
N GLN A 14 0.48 -0.34 -16.38
CA GLN A 14 0.12 -0.24 -17.80
C GLN A 14 1.31 -0.52 -18.72
N LYS A 15 2.52 -0.26 -18.25
CA LYS A 15 3.77 -0.51 -19.00
C LYS A 15 4.27 -1.94 -18.88
N VAL A 16 3.64 -2.80 -18.08
CA VAL A 16 4.04 -4.21 -17.97
C VAL A 16 3.84 -4.91 -19.30
N VAL A 17 4.90 -5.52 -19.80
CA VAL A 17 4.87 -6.30 -21.05
C VAL A 17 4.42 -7.72 -20.72
N PRO A 18 3.30 -8.19 -21.31
CA PRO A 18 2.74 -9.51 -20.97
C PRO A 18 3.69 -10.69 -21.16
N SER A 19 4.56 -10.64 -22.17
CA SER A 19 5.54 -11.69 -22.41
C SER A 19 6.54 -11.87 -21.27
N GLN A 20 6.78 -10.83 -20.47
CA GLN A 20 7.66 -10.89 -19.30
C GLN A 20 7.01 -11.61 -18.11
N CYS A 21 5.70 -11.81 -18.15
CA CYS A 21 4.94 -12.56 -17.15
C CYS A 21 4.82 -14.05 -17.50
N LEU A 22 5.19 -14.44 -18.72
CA LEU A 22 4.99 -15.79 -19.24
C LEU A 22 6.20 -16.69 -19.00
N GLY A 23 5.93 -17.98 -18.89
CA GLY A 23 6.97 -19.00 -18.76
C GLY A 23 7.79 -18.80 -17.49
N SER A 24 9.09 -19.04 -17.61
CA SER A 24 10.03 -18.91 -16.49
C SER A 24 10.72 -17.54 -16.44
N THR A 25 10.35 -16.59 -17.30
CA THR A 25 10.99 -15.27 -17.38
C THR A 25 10.94 -14.54 -16.04
N TRP A 26 9.81 -14.50 -15.41
CA TRP A 26 9.62 -13.92 -14.09
C TRP A 26 10.54 -14.56 -13.04
N GLY A 27 10.51 -15.89 -12.92
CA GLY A 27 11.33 -16.61 -11.92
C GLY A 27 12.83 -16.50 -12.17
N LYS A 28 13.25 -16.39 -13.42
CA LYS A 28 14.65 -16.27 -13.79
C LYS A 28 15.28 -14.92 -13.51
N ARG A 29 14.47 -13.86 -13.31
CA ARG A 29 14.97 -12.49 -13.11
C ARG A 29 15.91 -12.33 -11.92
N ASN A 30 15.79 -13.18 -10.90
CA ASN A 30 16.61 -13.13 -9.69
C ASN A 30 17.97 -13.83 -9.82
N LYS A 31 18.24 -14.46 -10.96
CA LYS A 31 19.54 -15.10 -11.20
C LYS A 31 20.55 -14.09 -11.70
N PRO A 32 21.83 -14.17 -11.29
CA PRO A 32 22.88 -13.30 -11.82
C PRO A 32 22.93 -13.33 -13.34
N GLY A 33 23.03 -12.14 -13.95
CA GLY A 33 23.05 -11.97 -15.41
C GLY A 33 21.67 -11.88 -16.06
N ASN A 34 20.58 -12.10 -15.30
CA ASN A 34 19.21 -12.09 -15.79
C ASN A 34 18.41 -10.86 -15.32
N GLU A 35 19.08 -9.85 -14.80
CA GLU A 35 18.46 -8.66 -14.21
C GLU A 35 17.62 -7.87 -15.21
N HIS A 36 17.91 -8.00 -16.50
CA HIS A 36 17.16 -7.36 -17.58
C HIS A 36 15.85 -8.08 -17.92
N LEU A 37 15.69 -9.34 -17.48
CA LEU A 37 14.47 -10.10 -17.70
C LEU A 37 13.33 -9.55 -16.83
N ALA A 38 12.15 -9.44 -17.43
CA ALA A 38 10.98 -8.94 -16.73
C ALA A 38 11.15 -7.54 -16.10
N HIS A 39 11.92 -6.64 -16.75
CA HIS A 39 12.22 -5.31 -16.20
C HIS A 39 10.98 -4.44 -16.01
N THR A 40 9.95 -4.57 -16.83
CA THR A 40 8.69 -3.83 -16.66
C THR A 40 7.91 -4.33 -15.46
N VAL A 41 7.96 -5.62 -15.19
CA VAL A 41 7.37 -6.23 -13.98
C VAL A 41 8.11 -5.76 -12.74
N GLN A 42 9.44 -5.77 -12.79
CA GLN A 42 10.28 -5.30 -11.68
C GLN A 42 10.02 -3.82 -11.38
N ALA A 43 9.87 -2.99 -12.41
CA ALA A 43 9.53 -1.58 -12.24
C ALA A 43 8.18 -1.39 -11.51
N ASN A 44 7.20 -2.23 -11.81
CA ASN A 44 5.91 -2.21 -11.11
C ASN A 44 6.06 -2.63 -9.64
N ILE A 45 6.84 -3.65 -9.35
CA ILE A 45 7.15 -4.07 -7.96
C ILE A 45 7.84 -2.94 -7.20
N ASP A 46 8.84 -2.30 -7.79
CA ASP A 46 9.60 -1.23 -7.17
C ASP A 46 8.72 0.01 -6.91
N HIS A 47 7.77 0.27 -7.80
CA HIS A 47 6.77 1.31 -7.59
C HIS A 47 5.96 1.05 -6.30
N PHE A 48 5.43 -0.15 -6.11
CA PHE A 48 4.67 -0.48 -4.91
C PHE A 48 5.53 -0.52 -3.64
N ARG A 49 6.80 -0.89 -3.74
CA ARG A 49 7.74 -0.76 -2.62
C ARG A 49 7.92 0.71 -2.21
N ARG A 50 8.04 1.61 -3.18
CA ARG A 50 8.13 3.05 -2.88
C ARG A 50 6.86 3.58 -2.22
N VAL A 51 5.69 3.16 -2.69
CA VAL A 51 4.42 3.52 -2.07
C VAL A 51 4.35 2.98 -0.64
N ALA A 52 4.72 1.73 -0.41
CA ALA A 52 4.74 1.14 0.93
C ALA A 52 5.69 1.91 1.87
N ASN A 53 6.87 2.25 1.41
CA ASN A 53 7.83 3.04 2.18
C ASN A 53 7.29 4.45 2.49
N LEU A 54 6.58 5.06 1.56
CA LEU A 54 5.95 6.35 1.77
C LEU A 54 4.88 6.27 2.85
N VAL A 55 4.03 5.25 2.82
CA VAL A 55 3.02 5.01 3.87
C VAL A 55 3.69 4.86 5.24
N ILE A 56 4.68 4.00 5.33
CA ILE A 56 5.37 3.72 6.59
C ILE A 56 6.08 4.97 7.13
N THR A 57 6.86 5.66 6.31
CA THR A 57 7.63 6.84 6.73
C THR A 57 6.73 8.00 7.13
N THR A 58 5.63 8.23 6.43
CA THR A 58 4.69 9.29 6.79
C THR A 58 3.89 8.95 8.05
N CYS A 59 3.53 7.69 8.26
CA CYS A 59 2.85 7.26 9.49
C CYS A 59 3.77 7.31 10.71
N LEU A 60 5.04 6.95 10.57
CA LEU A 60 6.01 7.06 11.66
C LEU A 60 6.32 8.53 11.97
N GLY A 61 6.40 9.36 10.94
CA GLY A 61 6.68 10.78 11.07
C GLY A 61 8.03 11.07 11.73
N VAL A 62 8.09 12.20 12.41
CA VAL A 62 9.25 12.59 13.22
C VAL A 62 9.05 12.18 14.68
N PRO A 63 10.14 12.01 15.49
CA PRO A 63 10.01 11.60 16.88
C PRO A 63 9.15 12.52 17.74
N SER A 64 9.09 13.82 17.41
CA SER A 64 8.29 14.83 18.10
C SER A 64 6.79 14.80 17.70
N MET A 65 6.41 14.00 16.73
CA MET A 65 5.03 13.93 16.25
C MET A 65 4.11 13.36 17.31
N MET A 66 3.03 14.07 17.60
CA MET A 66 2.05 13.62 18.57
C MET A 66 1.18 12.49 18.00
N ALA A 67 0.70 11.60 18.89
CA ALA A 67 -0.16 10.48 18.50
C ALA A 67 -1.41 10.92 17.74
N GLN A 68 -1.98 12.07 18.10
CA GLN A 68 -3.16 12.60 17.44
C GLN A 68 -2.90 13.01 15.99
N ASP A 69 -1.75 13.60 15.71
CA ASP A 69 -1.35 13.94 14.34
C ASP A 69 -1.08 12.68 13.51
N ARG A 70 -0.49 11.68 14.14
CA ARG A 70 -0.25 10.39 13.50
C ARG A 70 -1.55 9.67 13.16
N VAL A 71 -2.57 9.76 14.01
CA VAL A 71 -3.92 9.26 13.71
C VAL A 71 -4.46 9.88 12.41
N ARG A 72 -4.31 11.19 12.24
CA ARG A 72 -4.76 11.88 11.02
C ARG A 72 -4.05 11.36 9.78
N VAL A 73 -2.75 11.09 9.87
CA VAL A 73 -1.98 10.51 8.75
C VAL A 73 -2.49 9.12 8.41
N VAL A 74 -2.69 8.26 9.40
CA VAL A 74 -3.22 6.90 9.20
C VAL A 74 -4.62 6.93 8.58
N GLU A 75 -5.51 7.77 9.10
CA GLU A 75 -6.85 7.96 8.53
C GLU A 75 -6.80 8.36 7.06
N ARG A 76 -5.90 9.26 6.73
CA ARG A 76 -5.75 9.73 5.38
C ARG A 76 -5.34 8.60 4.43
N TRP A 77 -4.40 7.77 4.84
CA TRP A 77 -4.02 6.60 4.04
C TRP A 77 -5.16 5.62 3.86
N ILE A 78 -5.98 5.41 4.87
CA ILE A 78 -7.18 4.57 4.77
C ILE A 78 -8.18 5.17 3.78
N GLN A 79 -8.38 6.48 3.80
CA GLN A 79 -9.23 7.16 2.83
C GLN A 79 -8.69 7.03 1.40
N VAL A 80 -7.39 7.20 1.21
CA VAL A 80 -6.73 7.00 -0.09
C VAL A 80 -6.97 5.58 -0.61
N ALA A 81 -6.84 4.58 0.25
CA ALA A 81 -7.11 3.20 -0.11
C ALA A 81 -8.56 2.99 -0.55
N GLN A 82 -9.52 3.57 0.17
CA GLN A 82 -10.95 3.49 -0.17
C GLN A 82 -11.25 4.17 -1.52
N GLU A 83 -10.68 5.34 -1.76
CA GLU A 83 -10.86 6.04 -3.03
C GLU A 83 -10.25 5.30 -4.21
N CYS A 84 -9.08 4.70 -4.05
CA CYS A 84 -8.45 3.84 -5.05
C CYS A 84 -9.34 2.65 -5.39
N GLU A 85 -10.00 2.07 -4.41
CA GLU A 85 -10.93 0.96 -4.60
C GLU A 85 -12.15 1.38 -5.42
N ILE A 86 -12.73 2.55 -5.14
CA ILE A 86 -13.84 3.11 -5.92
C ILE A 86 -13.42 3.27 -7.38
N LEU A 87 -12.19 3.69 -7.64
CA LEU A 87 -11.62 3.83 -8.97
C LEU A 87 -11.15 2.49 -9.57
N LYS A 88 -11.43 1.37 -8.89
CA LYS A 88 -11.03 0.02 -9.30
C LYS A 88 -9.52 -0.19 -9.42
N ASN A 89 -8.75 0.59 -8.69
CA ASN A 89 -7.34 0.35 -8.46
C ASN A 89 -7.18 -0.51 -7.20
N PHE A 90 -7.00 -1.81 -7.36
CA PHE A 90 -6.98 -2.76 -6.24
C PHE A 90 -5.58 -3.01 -5.66
N SER A 91 -4.55 -2.72 -6.42
CA SER A 91 -3.17 -2.91 -5.98
C SER A 91 -2.74 -1.91 -4.92
N SER A 92 -3.16 -0.65 -5.07
CA SER A 92 -2.80 0.42 -4.12
C SER A 92 -3.45 0.24 -2.75
N PRO A 93 -4.74 -0.10 -2.62
CA PRO A 93 -5.34 -0.39 -1.33
C PRO A 93 -4.61 -1.51 -0.58
N ARG A 94 -4.23 -2.57 -1.27
CA ARG A 94 -3.46 -3.65 -0.68
C ARG A 94 -2.12 -3.20 -0.13
N THR A 95 -1.42 -2.39 -0.89
CA THR A 95 -0.12 -1.86 -0.48
C THR A 95 -0.25 -1.00 0.77
N VAL A 96 -1.24 -0.11 0.83
CA VAL A 96 -1.51 0.72 2.00
C VAL A 96 -1.80 -0.15 3.23
N ILE A 97 -2.71 -1.11 3.09
CA ILE A 97 -3.12 -1.96 4.22
C ILE A 97 -1.98 -2.85 4.69
N SER A 98 -1.24 -3.47 3.79
CA SER A 98 -0.07 -4.26 4.14
C SER A 98 0.98 -3.43 4.87
N SER A 99 1.15 -2.17 4.48
CA SER A 99 2.06 -1.23 5.14
C SER A 99 1.61 -0.90 6.56
N LEU A 100 0.31 -0.67 6.76
CA LEU A 100 -0.26 -0.40 8.08
C LEU A 100 -0.19 -1.63 9.01
N GLN A 101 -0.08 -2.83 8.46
CA GLN A 101 0.09 -4.07 9.21
C GLN A 101 1.55 -4.35 9.60
N LYS A 102 2.50 -3.60 9.09
CA LYS A 102 3.92 -3.76 9.47
C LYS A 102 4.10 -3.52 10.97
N THR A 103 5.02 -4.25 11.56
CA THR A 103 5.31 -4.21 13.00
C THR A 103 5.56 -2.79 13.50
N SER A 104 6.30 -1.99 12.74
CA SER A 104 6.61 -0.60 13.09
C SER A 104 5.37 0.29 13.26
N ILE A 105 4.33 0.07 12.45
CA ILE A 105 3.06 0.81 12.54
C ILE A 105 2.13 0.12 13.53
N CYS A 106 2.10 -1.19 13.48
CA CYS A 106 1.27 -2.04 14.30
C CYS A 106 1.44 -1.79 15.80
N HIS A 107 2.63 -1.50 16.24
CA HIS A 107 2.98 -1.33 17.66
C HIS A 107 2.82 0.11 18.16
N LEU A 108 2.32 1.02 17.35
CA LEU A 108 2.03 2.41 17.76
C LEU A 108 0.76 2.45 18.63
N LYS A 109 0.84 1.92 19.84
CA LYS A 109 -0.30 1.70 20.74
C LYS A 109 -1.10 2.97 21.02
N ASN A 110 -0.43 4.09 21.28
CA ASN A 110 -1.09 5.36 21.56
C ASN A 110 -1.86 5.89 20.36
N THR A 111 -1.30 5.75 19.17
CA THR A 111 -1.95 6.15 17.91
C THR A 111 -3.24 5.37 17.71
N TRP A 112 -3.18 4.05 17.83
CA TRP A 112 -4.35 3.21 17.62
C TRP A 112 -5.42 3.39 18.70
N ARG A 113 -5.02 3.69 19.93
CA ARG A 113 -5.95 4.01 21.03
C ARG A 113 -6.75 5.28 20.77
N LYS A 114 -6.16 6.26 20.10
CA LYS A 114 -6.80 7.55 19.76
C LYS A 114 -7.54 7.51 18.42
N PHE A 115 -7.55 6.37 17.75
CA PHE A 115 -8.22 6.26 16.46
C PHE A 115 -9.73 6.49 16.60
N PRO A 116 -10.36 7.30 15.72
CA PRO A 116 -11.79 7.65 15.84
C PRO A 116 -12.71 6.43 15.78
N GLY A 117 -13.84 6.52 16.47
CA GLY A 117 -14.88 5.50 16.44
C GLY A 117 -14.67 4.35 17.40
N GLN A 118 -13.67 4.43 18.29
CA GLN A 118 -13.35 3.36 19.25
C GLN A 118 -13.19 1.99 18.60
N THR A 119 -12.98 1.99 17.30
CA THR A 119 -12.84 0.74 16.55
C THR A 119 -11.47 0.14 16.89
N PRO A 120 -11.42 -1.09 17.41
CA PRO A 120 -10.15 -1.75 17.62
C PRO A 120 -9.35 -1.77 16.33
N ARG A 121 -8.06 -1.50 16.41
CA ARG A 121 -7.12 -1.51 15.29
C ARG A 121 -7.34 -2.70 14.35
N VAL A 122 -7.61 -3.87 14.93
CA VAL A 122 -7.84 -5.10 14.19
C VAL A 122 -9.07 -5.01 13.30
N GLU A 123 -10.13 -4.31 13.76
CA GLU A 123 -11.33 -4.13 12.95
C GLU A 123 -11.17 -3.13 11.82
N VAL A 124 -10.43 -2.05 12.03
CA VAL A 124 -10.10 -1.11 10.96
C VAL A 124 -9.33 -1.84 9.85
N ILE A 125 -8.33 -2.61 10.23
CA ILE A 125 -7.54 -3.42 9.30
C ILE A 125 -8.40 -4.53 8.68
N LYS A 126 -9.25 -5.20 9.46
CA LYS A 126 -10.16 -6.23 8.94
C LYS A 126 -11.22 -5.66 8.01
N ARG A 127 -11.82 -4.52 8.32
CA ARG A 127 -12.76 -3.86 7.40
C ARG A 127 -12.12 -3.55 6.06
N SER A 128 -10.93 -2.99 6.09
CA SER A 128 -10.15 -2.73 4.89
C SER A 128 -9.77 -4.03 4.18
N SER A 129 -9.44 -5.09 4.91
CA SER A 129 -9.12 -6.41 4.34
C SER A 129 -10.35 -7.16 3.84
N LEU A 130 -11.52 -6.99 4.47
CA LEU A 130 -12.79 -7.61 4.03
C LEU A 130 -13.29 -7.02 2.71
N ILE A 131 -13.13 -5.72 2.53
CA ILE A 131 -13.37 -5.06 1.26
C ILE A 131 -12.47 -5.70 0.21
N TYR A 132 -11.24 -5.98 0.58
CA TYR A 132 -10.24 -6.60 -0.27
C TYR A 132 -10.59 -8.06 -0.65
N LEU A 133 -11.01 -8.86 0.32
CA LEU A 133 -11.41 -10.25 0.09
C LEU A 133 -12.67 -10.39 -0.78
N ARG A 134 -13.59 -9.43 -0.69
CA ARG A 134 -14.79 -9.41 -1.54
C ARG A 134 -14.49 -9.20 -3.03
N VAL A 135 -13.41 -8.51 -3.34
CA VAL A 135 -12.99 -8.24 -4.72
C VAL A 135 -12.29 -9.44 -5.34
N TRP A 136 -11.70 -10.31 -4.53
CA TRP A 136 -10.89 -11.45 -4.97
C TRP A 136 -11.55 -12.81 -4.79
N GLN A 137 -12.79 -12.87 -4.36
CA GLN A 137 -13.52 -14.13 -4.41
C GLN A 137 -14.04 -14.33 -5.85
N PRO A 138 -13.62 -15.41 -6.51
CA PRO A 138 -14.15 -15.77 -7.82
C PRO A 138 -15.64 -16.06 -7.75
#